data_39b9a9c054def497774b28941e5eba39
#
_entry.id   39b9a9c054def497774b28941e5eba39
#
_cell.length_a   1.000
_cell.length_b   1.000
_cell.length_c   1.000
_cell.angle_alpha   90.00
_cell.angle_beta   90.00
_cell.angle_gamma   90.00
#
_symmetry.space_group_name_H-M   'P 1'
#
loop_
_entity.id
_entity.type
_entity.pdbx_description
1 polymer ?
#
loop_
_entity_poly.entity_id
_entity_poly.type
_entity_poly.pdbx_seq_one_letter_code
_entity_poly.pdbx_strand_id
1 'polypeptide(L)'
;MCIMEMINIYGDNRFTEYTKVRDACRGIVIRDGTILLTYEVNTDQWFIPGGGLEGNETVQQCCIRELAEETGFVVNPLSQFATINEYYEEWKYISNYFICEITGETQRLLTKREAEVGLEPRWIPLQEAVTIFSRHQDYAHDEMKRGAYLREYKALLAFMDAGQGLYELAMKHIYGDGVQEDNELAAKLLTQAHEIGHTEATYNLGICYHYGYGTAVDLAKAYDLYLESANGGYGKGMELVGRFYNRGIYVEKNRKQAEYWLQKAVESSDPDAVAEARKELTMEE
;
A
#
# COMPACT_ATOMS: atom_id res chain seq x y z
N MET A 1 11.56 -13.04 0.35
CA MET A 1 11.12 -13.09 -1.07
C MET A 1 9.61 -13.02 -1.03
N CYS A 2 9.04 -11.85 -1.33
CA CYS A 2 7.58 -11.69 -1.34
C CYS A 2 7.02 -12.77 -2.27
N ILE A 3 6.04 -13.55 -1.83
CA ILE A 3 5.41 -14.57 -2.67
C ILE A 3 4.58 -13.79 -3.68
N MET A 4 5.02 -13.78 -4.93
CA MET A 4 4.28 -13.18 -6.03
C MET A 4 2.98 -13.96 -6.21
N GLU A 5 1.84 -13.32 -5.98
CA GLU A 5 0.53 -13.95 -6.14
C GLU A 5 0.16 -14.05 -7.61
N MET A 6 -0.31 -15.23 -8.04
CA MET A 6 -0.86 -15.43 -9.39
C MET A 6 -2.35 -15.64 -9.32
N ILE A 7 -3.11 -14.68 -9.84
CA ILE A 7 -4.57 -14.67 -9.82
C ILE A 7 -5.10 -14.91 -11.23
N ASN A 8 -6.12 -15.75 -11.35
CA ASN A 8 -6.80 -15.98 -12.64
C ASN A 8 -8.25 -15.50 -12.57
N ILE A 9 -8.66 -14.71 -13.56
CA ILE A 9 -10.04 -14.24 -13.78
C ILE A 9 -10.53 -14.82 -15.09
N TYR A 10 -11.70 -15.43 -15.05
CA TYR A 10 -12.27 -16.10 -16.22
C TYR A 10 -13.56 -15.40 -16.62
N GLY A 11 -13.58 -14.86 -17.83
CA GLY A 11 -14.79 -14.34 -18.48
C GLY A 11 -15.81 -15.44 -18.79
N ASP A 12 -17.07 -15.04 -18.88
CA ASP A 12 -18.18 -15.97 -19.19
C ASP A 12 -18.10 -16.48 -20.64
N ASN A 13 -17.48 -15.69 -21.53
CA ASN A 13 -17.35 -15.93 -22.99
C ASN A 13 -15.98 -16.51 -23.39
N ARG A 14 -15.16 -16.98 -22.47
CA ARG A 14 -13.81 -17.50 -22.76
C ARG A 14 -13.84 -18.72 -23.65
N PHE A 15 -12.83 -18.82 -24.54
CA PHE A 15 -12.56 -20.01 -25.32
C PHE A 15 -11.68 -21.02 -24.56
N THR A 16 -11.55 -22.21 -25.06
CA THR A 16 -10.66 -23.25 -24.49
C THR A 16 -9.20 -23.04 -24.89
N GLU A 17 -8.95 -22.34 -26.01
CA GLU A 17 -7.62 -21.99 -26.51
C GLU A 17 -7.50 -20.47 -26.64
N TYR A 18 -6.35 -19.94 -26.26
CA TYR A 18 -6.06 -18.51 -26.34
C TYR A 18 -5.03 -18.27 -27.43
N THR A 19 -5.44 -17.61 -28.51
CA THR A 19 -4.57 -17.31 -29.66
C THR A 19 -3.93 -15.94 -29.58
N LYS A 20 -4.45 -15.07 -28.70
CA LYS A 20 -3.97 -13.70 -28.50
C LYS A 20 -3.54 -13.50 -27.05
N VAL A 21 -2.35 -12.98 -26.86
CA VAL A 21 -1.79 -12.65 -25.54
C VAL A 21 -1.39 -11.19 -25.52
N ARG A 22 -1.73 -10.48 -24.44
CA ARG A 22 -1.29 -9.12 -24.20
C ARG A 22 -0.72 -9.02 -22.80
N ASP A 23 0.57 -8.68 -22.73
CA ASP A 23 1.25 -8.35 -21.48
C ASP A 23 1.09 -6.85 -21.18
N ALA A 24 0.90 -6.54 -19.91
CA ALA A 24 0.75 -5.21 -19.38
C ALA A 24 1.46 -5.07 -18.02
N CYS A 25 1.78 -3.84 -17.66
CA CYS A 25 2.24 -3.47 -16.33
C CYS A 25 1.24 -2.53 -15.65
N ARG A 26 1.27 -2.50 -14.33
CA ARG A 26 0.53 -1.53 -13.51
C ARG A 26 1.32 -1.18 -12.28
N GLY A 27 1.30 0.10 -11.87
CA GLY A 27 2.03 0.58 -10.70
C GLY A 27 1.10 1.07 -9.60
N ILE A 28 1.26 0.53 -8.40
CA ILE A 28 0.63 1.07 -7.19
C ILE A 28 1.61 2.02 -6.52
N VAL A 29 1.17 3.26 -6.36
CA VAL A 29 1.89 4.31 -5.65
C VAL A 29 1.02 4.77 -4.49
N ILE A 30 1.57 4.71 -3.27
CA ILE A 30 0.91 5.16 -2.04
C ILE A 30 1.64 6.40 -1.51
N ARG A 31 0.87 7.37 -1.03
CA ARG A 31 1.39 8.54 -0.32
C ARG A 31 0.35 9.01 0.69
N ASP A 32 0.73 9.13 1.95
CA ASP A 32 -0.12 9.63 3.05
C ASP A 32 -1.49 8.91 3.13
N GLY A 33 -1.51 7.58 3.00
CA GLY A 33 -2.73 6.77 3.03
C GLY A 33 -3.63 6.89 1.79
N THR A 34 -3.18 7.63 0.77
CA THR A 34 -3.84 7.75 -0.53
C THR A 34 -3.13 6.92 -1.60
N ILE A 35 -3.89 6.45 -2.57
CA ILE A 35 -3.39 5.75 -3.76
C ILE A 35 -3.54 6.63 -4.99
N LEU A 36 -2.53 6.59 -5.86
CA LEU A 36 -2.59 7.22 -7.17
C LEU A 36 -3.37 6.32 -8.14
N LEU A 37 -4.47 6.84 -8.66
CA LEU A 37 -5.25 6.22 -9.73
C LEU A 37 -5.32 7.14 -10.94
N THR A 38 -5.69 6.59 -12.09
CA THR A 38 -6.14 7.33 -13.26
C THR A 38 -7.66 7.29 -13.36
N TYR A 39 -8.27 8.41 -13.74
CA TYR A 39 -9.70 8.57 -13.89
C TYR A 39 -10.03 9.09 -15.28
N GLU A 40 -10.84 8.37 -16.02
CA GLU A 40 -11.39 8.78 -17.32
C GLU A 40 -12.66 9.61 -17.08
N VAL A 41 -12.56 10.93 -17.21
CA VAL A 41 -13.66 11.87 -16.92
C VAL A 41 -14.90 11.61 -17.78
N ASN A 42 -14.70 11.32 -19.06
CA ASN A 42 -15.80 11.19 -20.01
C ASN A 42 -16.51 9.82 -19.97
N THR A 43 -15.89 8.81 -19.36
CA THR A 43 -16.46 7.46 -19.25
C THR A 43 -16.80 7.08 -17.81
N ASP A 44 -16.44 7.93 -16.84
CA ASP A 44 -16.60 7.69 -15.41
C ASP A 44 -15.99 6.34 -14.99
N GLN A 45 -14.68 6.19 -15.29
CA GLN A 45 -13.96 4.93 -14.99
C GLN A 45 -12.64 5.21 -14.29
N TRP A 46 -12.32 4.35 -13.33
CA TRP A 46 -11.10 4.36 -12.55
C TRP A 46 -10.20 3.19 -12.92
N PHE A 47 -8.87 3.42 -12.89
CA PHE A 47 -7.87 2.38 -13.12
C PHE A 47 -6.64 2.60 -12.25
N ILE A 48 -5.95 1.51 -11.92
CA ILE A 48 -4.56 1.58 -11.48
C ILE A 48 -3.71 1.93 -12.71
N PRO A 49 -2.86 2.99 -12.67
CA PRO A 49 -2.12 3.45 -13.83
C PRO A 49 -1.20 2.37 -14.40
N GLY A 50 -1.12 2.33 -15.72
CA GLY A 50 -0.31 1.38 -16.47
C GLY A 50 -0.95 0.94 -17.78
N GLY A 51 -0.15 0.27 -18.62
CA GLY A 51 -0.57 -0.11 -19.96
C GLY A 51 0.18 -1.30 -20.52
N GLY A 52 0.05 -1.51 -21.82
CA GLY A 52 0.64 -2.65 -22.53
C GLY A 52 2.12 -2.48 -22.79
N LEU A 53 2.87 -3.60 -22.82
CA LEU A 53 4.26 -3.62 -23.24
C LEU A 53 4.42 -3.19 -24.70
N GLU A 54 5.46 -2.40 -24.97
CA GLU A 54 5.85 -1.97 -26.31
C GLU A 54 7.25 -2.49 -26.69
N GLY A 55 7.39 -2.92 -27.93
CA GLY A 55 8.68 -3.39 -28.46
C GLY A 55 9.30 -4.49 -27.61
N ASN A 56 10.52 -4.27 -27.15
CA ASN A 56 11.32 -5.21 -26.34
C ASN A 56 11.52 -4.73 -24.90
N GLU A 57 10.66 -3.86 -24.40
CA GLU A 57 10.77 -3.38 -23.02
C GLU A 57 10.46 -4.49 -22.01
N THR A 58 11.07 -4.41 -20.84
CA THR A 58 10.72 -5.27 -19.70
C THR A 58 9.44 -4.73 -19.04
N VAL A 59 8.78 -5.58 -18.24
CA VAL A 59 7.59 -5.16 -17.47
C VAL A 59 7.88 -3.98 -16.52
N GLN A 60 9.09 -3.89 -15.96
CA GLN A 60 9.50 -2.75 -15.14
C GLN A 60 9.66 -1.48 -15.98
N GLN A 61 10.28 -1.57 -17.16
CA GLN A 61 10.43 -0.43 -18.07
C GLN A 61 9.07 0.08 -18.55
N CYS A 62 8.15 -0.83 -18.89
CA CYS A 62 6.77 -0.50 -19.19
C CYS A 62 6.13 0.26 -18.02
N CYS A 63 6.25 -0.23 -16.79
CA CYS A 63 5.69 0.42 -15.61
C CYS A 63 6.21 1.86 -15.43
N ILE A 64 7.52 2.08 -15.59
CA ILE A 64 8.12 3.43 -15.49
C ILE A 64 7.56 4.35 -16.59
N ARG A 65 7.51 3.87 -17.84
CA ARG A 65 7.01 4.65 -19.00
C ARG A 65 5.55 5.01 -18.82
N GLU A 66 4.69 4.04 -18.58
CA GLU A 66 3.24 4.25 -18.49
C GLU A 66 2.84 5.20 -17.35
N LEU A 67 3.44 5.02 -16.15
CA LEU A 67 3.16 5.94 -15.05
C LEU A 67 3.62 7.36 -15.35
N ALA A 68 4.76 7.52 -16.01
CA ALA A 68 5.24 8.83 -16.43
C ALA A 68 4.29 9.47 -17.47
N GLU A 69 3.83 8.70 -18.47
CA GLU A 69 2.96 9.18 -19.54
C GLU A 69 1.57 9.53 -19.03
N GLU A 70 0.93 8.65 -18.24
CA GLU A 70 -0.44 8.83 -17.75
C GLU A 70 -0.54 9.83 -16.59
N THR A 71 0.42 9.77 -15.66
CA THR A 71 0.31 10.49 -14.38
C THR A 71 1.24 11.70 -14.23
N GLY A 72 2.35 11.72 -14.98
CA GLY A 72 3.41 12.72 -14.84
C GLY A 72 4.39 12.43 -13.71
N PHE A 73 4.29 11.26 -13.06
CA PHE A 73 5.25 10.83 -12.04
C PHE A 73 6.26 9.83 -12.61
N VAL A 74 7.55 10.10 -12.40
CA VAL A 74 8.62 9.14 -12.64
C VAL A 74 8.73 8.24 -11.41
N VAL A 75 8.68 6.94 -11.62
CA VAL A 75 8.67 5.97 -10.53
C VAL A 75 9.84 4.98 -10.62
N ASN A 76 10.19 4.41 -9.47
CA ASN A 76 11.06 3.26 -9.33
C ASN A 76 10.21 2.05 -8.87
N PRO A 77 10.00 1.01 -9.70
CA PRO A 77 9.33 -0.20 -9.28
C PRO A 77 10.18 -0.97 -8.26
N LEU A 78 9.70 -1.07 -7.01
CA LEU A 78 10.40 -1.70 -5.88
C LEU A 78 10.29 -3.23 -5.93
N SER A 79 9.06 -3.72 -6.09
CA SER A 79 8.76 -5.15 -6.14
C SER A 79 7.51 -5.45 -6.95
N GLN A 80 7.53 -6.57 -7.68
CA GLN A 80 6.32 -7.15 -8.25
C GLN A 80 5.66 -8.03 -7.18
N PHE A 81 4.39 -7.78 -6.89
CA PHE A 81 3.66 -8.50 -5.84
C PHE A 81 2.55 -9.39 -6.41
N ALA A 82 2.01 -9.09 -7.58
CA ALA A 82 0.98 -9.90 -8.21
C ALA A 82 1.11 -9.97 -9.74
N THR A 83 0.61 -11.05 -10.30
CA THR A 83 0.30 -11.20 -11.74
C THR A 83 -1.14 -11.65 -11.86
N ILE A 84 -1.96 -10.89 -12.57
CA ILE A 84 -3.36 -11.22 -12.82
C ILE A 84 -3.54 -11.60 -14.29
N ASN A 85 -4.00 -12.82 -14.51
CA ASN A 85 -4.35 -13.32 -15.84
C ASN A 85 -5.85 -13.21 -16.02
N GLU A 86 -6.30 -12.58 -17.10
CA GLU A 86 -7.69 -12.49 -17.49
C GLU A 86 -7.90 -13.25 -18.81
N TYR A 87 -9.02 -13.96 -18.90
CA TYR A 87 -9.33 -14.83 -20.04
C TYR A 87 -10.72 -14.48 -20.60
N TYR A 88 -10.75 -13.84 -21.77
CA TYR A 88 -11.96 -13.44 -22.49
C TYR A 88 -11.87 -13.88 -23.94
N GLU A 89 -12.86 -14.57 -24.46
CA GLU A 89 -12.84 -15.10 -25.80
C GLU A 89 -11.51 -15.82 -26.11
N GLU A 90 -10.80 -15.43 -27.16
CA GLU A 90 -9.50 -15.96 -27.57
C GLU A 90 -8.30 -15.21 -26.91
N TRP A 91 -8.55 -14.22 -26.03
CA TRP A 91 -7.54 -13.38 -25.41
C TRP A 91 -7.12 -13.90 -24.05
N LYS A 92 -5.82 -13.81 -23.80
CA LYS A 92 -5.22 -13.85 -22.48
C LYS A 92 -4.56 -12.49 -22.21
N TYR A 93 -5.03 -11.76 -21.22
CA TYR A 93 -4.38 -10.55 -20.71
C TYR A 93 -3.58 -10.91 -19.48
N ILE A 94 -2.34 -10.44 -19.40
CA ILE A 94 -1.42 -10.65 -18.29
C ILE A 94 -1.10 -9.27 -17.73
N SER A 95 -1.56 -8.96 -16.54
CA SER A 95 -1.27 -7.70 -15.85
C SER A 95 -0.30 -7.93 -14.70
N ASN A 96 0.87 -7.31 -14.77
CA ASN A 96 1.94 -7.40 -13.78
C ASN A 96 1.88 -6.16 -12.87
N TYR A 97 1.69 -6.35 -11.57
CA TYR A 97 1.50 -5.28 -10.58
C TYR A 97 2.74 -5.06 -9.75
N PHE A 98 3.17 -3.81 -9.69
CA PHE A 98 4.35 -3.36 -8.95
C PHE A 98 3.98 -2.39 -7.84
N ILE A 99 4.68 -2.48 -6.70
CA ILE A 99 4.77 -1.40 -5.73
C ILE A 99 5.81 -0.42 -6.24
N CYS A 100 5.45 0.86 -6.33
CA CYS A 100 6.29 1.89 -6.93
C CYS A 100 6.52 3.06 -5.97
N GLU A 101 7.74 3.57 -5.98
CA GLU A 101 8.19 4.78 -5.30
C GLU A 101 8.31 5.93 -6.31
N ILE A 102 7.83 7.13 -5.98
CA ILE A 102 8.04 8.32 -6.82
C ILE A 102 9.47 8.80 -6.66
N THR A 103 10.16 8.95 -7.78
CA THR A 103 11.54 9.48 -7.84
C THR A 103 11.64 10.84 -8.49
N GLY A 104 10.58 11.30 -9.15
CA GLY A 104 10.54 12.59 -9.82
C GLY A 104 9.21 12.85 -10.51
N GLU A 105 9.16 13.98 -11.24
CA GLU A 105 8.00 14.40 -12.02
C GLU A 105 8.43 14.70 -13.46
N THR A 106 7.50 14.54 -14.40
CA THR A 106 7.69 14.83 -15.82
C THR A 106 6.40 15.35 -16.45
N GLN A 107 6.49 15.79 -17.69
CA GLN A 107 5.28 16.15 -18.45
C GLN A 107 4.53 14.89 -18.89
N ARG A 108 3.22 14.85 -18.71
CA ARG A 108 2.35 13.78 -19.22
C ARG A 108 2.37 13.74 -20.75
N LEU A 109 2.35 12.54 -21.29
CA LEU A 109 2.36 12.29 -22.74
C LEU A 109 1.22 11.34 -23.12
N LEU A 110 -0.02 11.86 -23.04
CA LEU A 110 -1.21 11.08 -23.32
C LEU A 110 -1.32 10.70 -24.81
N THR A 111 -1.75 9.48 -25.06
CA THR A 111 -2.21 9.05 -26.36
C THR A 111 -3.47 9.82 -26.77
N LYS A 112 -3.82 9.76 -28.06
CA LYS A 112 -5.03 10.42 -28.57
C LYS A 112 -6.28 9.92 -27.83
N ARG A 113 -6.40 8.60 -27.59
CA ARG A 113 -7.54 8.01 -26.87
C ARG A 113 -7.62 8.53 -25.43
N GLU A 114 -6.51 8.53 -24.68
CA GLU A 114 -6.47 8.99 -23.30
C GLU A 114 -6.84 10.48 -23.17
N ALA A 115 -6.40 11.30 -24.12
CA ALA A 115 -6.81 12.70 -24.20
C ALA A 115 -8.32 12.83 -24.52
N GLU A 116 -8.87 12.01 -25.41
CA GLU A 116 -10.30 11.99 -25.76
C GLU A 116 -11.19 11.57 -24.60
N VAL A 117 -10.76 10.60 -23.76
CA VAL A 117 -11.51 10.19 -22.55
C VAL A 117 -11.27 11.11 -21.37
N GLY A 118 -10.36 12.07 -21.47
CA GLY A 118 -10.03 13.00 -20.40
C GLY A 118 -9.34 12.32 -19.24
N LEU A 119 -8.28 11.54 -19.50
CA LEU A 119 -7.54 10.81 -18.47
C LEU A 119 -6.85 11.79 -17.52
N GLU A 120 -7.11 11.66 -16.22
CA GLU A 120 -6.53 12.48 -15.16
C GLU A 120 -5.96 11.63 -14.02
N PRO A 121 -4.77 11.93 -13.49
CA PRO A 121 -4.28 11.31 -12.26
C PRO A 121 -5.02 11.90 -11.06
N ARG A 122 -5.43 11.06 -10.14
CA ARG A 122 -6.11 11.44 -8.90
C ARG A 122 -5.59 10.66 -7.70
N TRP A 123 -5.37 11.36 -6.61
CA TRP A 123 -5.07 10.78 -5.31
C TRP A 123 -6.37 10.62 -4.53
N ILE A 124 -6.68 9.40 -4.12
CA ILE A 124 -7.86 9.09 -3.29
C ILE A 124 -7.46 8.19 -2.11
N PRO A 125 -8.19 8.19 -1.00
CA PRO A 125 -7.94 7.26 0.10
C PRO A 125 -7.93 5.80 -0.39
N LEU A 126 -6.97 5.00 0.06
CA LEU A 126 -6.85 3.58 -0.35
C LEU A 126 -8.16 2.81 -0.11
N GLN A 127 -8.82 3.05 1.03
CA GLN A 127 -10.10 2.40 1.35
C GLN A 127 -11.24 2.81 0.39
N GLU A 128 -11.21 4.04 -0.12
CA GLU A 128 -12.15 4.49 -1.16
C GLU A 128 -11.91 3.76 -2.48
N ALA A 129 -10.65 3.59 -2.89
CA ALA A 129 -10.30 2.80 -4.08
C ALA A 129 -10.79 1.35 -3.96
N VAL A 130 -10.58 0.69 -2.81
CA VAL A 130 -11.11 -0.65 -2.54
C VAL A 130 -12.63 -0.65 -2.68
N THR A 131 -13.32 0.36 -2.16
CA THR A 131 -14.79 0.46 -2.24
C THR A 131 -15.25 0.64 -3.69
N ILE A 132 -14.58 1.50 -4.49
CA ILE A 132 -14.88 1.71 -5.90
C ILE A 132 -14.79 0.38 -6.68
N PHE A 133 -13.68 -0.32 -6.58
CA PHE A 133 -13.45 -1.53 -7.36
C PHE A 133 -14.23 -2.75 -6.84
N SER A 134 -14.61 -2.79 -5.55
CA SER A 134 -15.47 -3.85 -5.00
C SER A 134 -16.86 -3.90 -5.65
N ARG A 135 -17.31 -2.79 -6.26
CA ARG A 135 -18.58 -2.67 -6.97
C ARG A 135 -18.57 -3.27 -8.38
N HIS A 136 -17.59 -4.09 -8.73
CA HIS A 136 -17.50 -4.70 -10.07
C HIS A 136 -18.79 -5.39 -10.50
N GLN A 137 -19.59 -5.95 -9.59
CA GLN A 137 -20.87 -6.60 -9.89
C GLN A 137 -21.96 -5.63 -10.38
N ASP A 138 -21.86 -4.34 -10.11
CA ASP A 138 -22.81 -3.32 -10.60
C ASP A 138 -22.72 -3.20 -12.14
N TYR A 139 -21.63 -3.68 -12.73
CA TYR A 139 -21.38 -3.72 -14.18
C TYR A 139 -21.65 -5.10 -14.80
N ALA A 140 -22.59 -5.89 -14.25
CA ALA A 140 -22.92 -7.23 -14.75
C ALA A 140 -23.34 -7.26 -16.23
N HIS A 141 -23.86 -6.14 -16.76
CA HIS A 141 -24.27 -5.98 -18.16
C HIS A 141 -23.10 -5.59 -19.11
N ASP A 142 -21.93 -5.25 -18.57
CA ASP A 142 -20.71 -4.88 -19.31
C ASP A 142 -19.54 -5.74 -18.80
N GLU A 143 -19.29 -6.85 -19.49
CA GLU A 143 -18.27 -7.83 -19.07
C GLU A 143 -16.87 -7.23 -19.01
N MET A 144 -16.53 -6.35 -19.95
CA MET A 144 -15.21 -5.73 -19.99
C MET A 144 -14.98 -4.77 -18.81
N LYS A 145 -15.98 -3.93 -18.50
CA LYS A 145 -15.93 -3.02 -17.35
C LYS A 145 -15.93 -3.80 -16.03
N ARG A 146 -16.80 -4.81 -15.91
CA ARG A 146 -16.85 -5.73 -14.78
C ARG A 146 -15.49 -6.40 -14.55
N GLY A 147 -14.89 -6.92 -15.62
CA GLY A 147 -13.59 -7.58 -15.57
C GLY A 147 -12.48 -6.63 -15.15
N ALA A 148 -12.41 -5.44 -15.73
CA ALA A 148 -11.42 -4.42 -15.36
C ALA A 148 -11.52 -4.08 -13.87
N TYR A 149 -12.73 -3.79 -13.34
CA TYR A 149 -12.93 -3.48 -11.92
C TYR A 149 -12.63 -4.67 -11.00
N LEU A 150 -12.99 -5.88 -11.39
CA LEU A 150 -12.65 -7.10 -10.63
C LEU A 150 -11.13 -7.31 -10.59
N ARG A 151 -10.42 -7.06 -11.69
CA ARG A 151 -8.96 -7.13 -11.74
C ARG A 151 -8.33 -6.14 -10.76
N GLU A 152 -8.73 -4.86 -10.82
CA GLU A 152 -8.19 -3.85 -9.92
C GLU A 152 -8.53 -4.14 -8.45
N TYR A 153 -9.74 -4.64 -8.17
CA TYR A 153 -10.12 -5.08 -6.83
C TYR A 153 -9.22 -6.21 -6.31
N LYS A 154 -8.99 -7.23 -7.13
CA LYS A 154 -8.10 -8.35 -6.78
C LYS A 154 -6.66 -7.89 -6.57
N ALA A 155 -6.19 -6.94 -7.40
CA ALA A 155 -4.87 -6.35 -7.24
C ALA A 155 -4.72 -5.60 -5.90
N LEU A 156 -5.74 -4.82 -5.49
CA LEU A 156 -5.70 -4.12 -4.19
C LEU A 156 -5.73 -5.10 -3.01
N LEU A 157 -6.49 -6.19 -3.09
CA LEU A 157 -6.47 -7.22 -2.05
C LEU A 157 -5.08 -7.88 -1.94
N ALA A 158 -4.50 -8.28 -3.08
CA ALA A 158 -3.15 -8.85 -3.11
C ALA A 158 -2.07 -7.86 -2.60
N PHE A 159 -2.26 -6.57 -2.89
CA PHE A 159 -1.40 -5.51 -2.38
C PHE A 159 -1.47 -5.40 -0.84
N MET A 160 -2.66 -5.46 -0.25
CA MET A 160 -2.84 -5.45 1.20
C MET A 160 -2.25 -6.70 1.86
N ASP A 161 -2.43 -7.87 1.23
CA ASP A 161 -1.82 -9.14 1.70
C ASP A 161 -0.28 -9.10 1.59
N ALA A 162 0.26 -8.43 0.55
CA ALA A 162 1.70 -8.21 0.43
C ALA A 162 2.27 -7.37 1.58
N GLY A 163 1.51 -6.40 2.10
CA GLY A 163 1.87 -5.62 3.29
C GLY A 163 2.05 -6.49 4.52
N GLN A 164 1.14 -7.41 4.75
CA GLN A 164 1.24 -8.39 5.83
C GLN A 164 2.47 -9.28 5.67
N GLY A 165 2.74 -9.78 4.47
CA GLY A 165 3.91 -10.62 4.18
C GLY A 165 5.25 -9.89 4.40
N LEU A 166 5.33 -8.61 4.02
CA LEU A 166 6.50 -7.76 4.28
C LEU A 166 6.73 -7.56 5.79
N TYR A 167 5.65 -7.31 6.54
CA TYR A 167 5.69 -7.19 7.99
C TYR A 167 6.20 -8.47 8.66
N GLU A 168 5.61 -9.62 8.32
CA GLU A 168 6.02 -10.91 8.88
C GLU A 168 7.49 -11.24 8.59
N LEU A 169 7.97 -10.96 7.37
CA LEU A 169 9.37 -11.15 7.01
C LEU A 169 10.29 -10.21 7.80
N ALA A 170 9.89 -8.95 8.01
CA ALA A 170 10.62 -8.00 8.84
C ALA A 170 10.76 -8.51 10.28
N MET A 171 9.66 -9.01 10.86
CA MET A 171 9.68 -9.56 12.23
C MET A 171 10.58 -10.79 12.34
N LYS A 172 10.65 -11.66 11.31
CA LYS A 172 11.61 -12.76 11.28
C LYS A 172 13.05 -12.28 11.33
N HIS A 173 13.40 -11.21 10.60
CA HIS A 173 14.74 -10.63 10.63
C HIS A 173 15.06 -9.89 11.94
N ILE A 174 14.07 -9.32 12.62
CA ILE A 174 14.25 -8.72 13.96
C ILE A 174 14.59 -9.80 15.00
N TYR A 175 13.92 -10.96 14.95
CA TYR A 175 14.07 -12.00 15.96
C TYR A 175 15.01 -13.15 15.55
N GLY A 176 15.52 -13.16 14.34
CA GLY A 176 16.33 -14.28 13.82
C GLY A 176 15.55 -15.59 13.66
N ASP A 177 14.21 -15.51 13.49
CA ASP A 177 13.33 -16.69 13.41
C ASP A 177 13.41 -17.35 12.03
N GLY A 178 14.23 -18.40 11.94
CA GLY A 178 14.46 -19.16 10.70
C GLY A 178 15.29 -18.42 9.64
N VAL A 179 15.76 -17.21 9.93
CA VAL A 179 16.63 -16.38 9.09
C VAL A 179 17.72 -15.73 9.95
N GLN A 180 18.78 -15.22 9.32
CA GLN A 180 19.78 -14.43 10.06
C GLN A 180 19.15 -13.11 10.52
N GLU A 181 19.44 -12.70 11.76
CA GLU A 181 19.06 -11.38 12.27
C GLU A 181 19.69 -10.28 11.41
N ASP A 182 18.86 -9.36 10.91
CA ASP A 182 19.26 -8.23 10.06
C ASP A 182 18.31 -7.05 10.28
N ASN A 183 18.69 -6.18 11.20
CA ASN A 183 17.87 -5.02 11.57
C ASN A 183 17.79 -3.97 10.44
N GLU A 184 18.82 -3.84 9.57
CA GLU A 184 18.76 -2.92 8.44
C GLU A 184 17.76 -3.39 7.40
N LEU A 185 17.77 -4.69 7.08
CA LEU A 185 16.79 -5.28 6.17
C LEU A 185 15.38 -5.21 6.77
N ALA A 186 15.23 -5.50 8.06
CA ALA A 186 13.95 -5.39 8.76
C ALA A 186 13.37 -3.98 8.68
N ALA A 187 14.17 -2.93 8.94
CA ALA A 187 13.72 -1.55 8.84
C ALA A 187 13.28 -1.18 7.41
N LYS A 188 13.97 -1.67 6.36
CA LYS A 188 13.55 -1.49 4.96
C LYS A 188 12.23 -2.18 4.66
N LEU A 189 12.05 -3.41 5.12
CA LEU A 189 10.80 -4.16 4.95
C LEU A 189 9.62 -3.49 5.69
N LEU A 190 9.86 -3.01 6.92
CA LEU A 190 8.88 -2.24 7.69
C LEU A 190 8.52 -0.92 6.99
N THR A 191 9.49 -0.24 6.36
CA THR A 191 9.23 0.96 5.56
C THR A 191 8.30 0.63 4.39
N GLN A 192 8.57 -0.43 3.64
CA GLN A 192 7.70 -0.85 2.55
C GLN A 192 6.29 -1.22 3.02
N ALA A 193 6.17 -1.94 4.15
CA ALA A 193 4.88 -2.28 4.73
C ALA A 193 4.12 -1.03 5.25
N HIS A 194 4.83 -0.07 5.85
CA HIS A 194 4.27 1.22 6.26
C HIS A 194 3.73 2.02 5.06
N GLU A 195 4.47 2.11 3.95
CA GLU A 195 4.06 2.78 2.71
C GLU A 195 2.77 2.18 2.13
N ILE A 196 2.53 0.90 2.38
CA ILE A 196 1.29 0.18 2.02
C ILE A 196 0.14 0.45 3.02
N GLY A 197 0.41 1.15 4.12
CA GLY A 197 -0.57 1.46 5.16
C GLY A 197 -0.74 0.35 6.22
N HIS A 198 0.25 -0.53 6.39
CA HIS A 198 0.22 -1.57 7.42
C HIS A 198 0.51 -0.95 8.79
N THR A 199 -0.50 -0.82 9.61
CA THR A 199 -0.49 -0.05 10.87
C THR A 199 0.50 -0.60 11.91
N GLU A 200 0.64 -1.94 12.01
CA GLU A 200 1.60 -2.57 12.92
C GLU A 200 3.04 -2.39 12.43
N ALA A 201 3.27 -2.40 11.11
CA ALA A 201 4.57 -2.09 10.54
C ALA A 201 4.96 -0.63 10.79
N THR A 202 4.01 0.30 10.67
CA THR A 202 4.19 1.71 11.01
C THR A 202 4.67 1.89 12.45
N TYR A 203 4.03 1.20 13.41
CA TYR A 203 4.46 1.20 14.80
C TYR A 203 5.88 0.65 14.97
N ASN A 204 6.17 -0.52 14.38
CA ASN A 204 7.48 -1.17 14.50
C ASN A 204 8.60 -0.38 13.80
N LEU A 205 8.30 0.32 12.71
CA LEU A 205 9.21 1.28 12.10
C LEU A 205 9.51 2.45 13.03
N GLY A 206 8.50 2.94 13.77
CA GLY A 206 8.67 3.91 14.85
C GLY A 206 9.61 3.40 15.94
N ILE A 207 9.52 2.13 16.34
CA ILE A 207 10.48 1.48 17.26
C ILE A 207 11.90 1.48 16.67
N CYS A 208 12.06 1.19 15.38
CA CYS A 208 13.36 1.23 14.70
C CYS A 208 14.02 2.63 14.82
N TYR A 209 13.28 3.70 14.55
CA TYR A 209 13.78 5.08 14.70
C TYR A 209 13.98 5.50 16.14
N HIS A 210 13.16 5.01 17.08
CA HIS A 210 13.28 5.35 18.50
C HIS A 210 14.58 4.80 19.11
N TYR A 211 14.91 3.54 18.80
CA TYR A 211 16.05 2.83 19.41
C TYR A 211 17.26 2.67 18.49
N GLY A 212 17.14 3.04 17.21
CA GLY A 212 18.22 2.88 16.24
C GLY A 212 18.38 1.46 15.70
N TYR A 213 17.31 0.68 15.65
CA TYR A 213 17.35 -0.68 15.09
C TYR A 213 17.32 -0.63 13.57
N GLY A 214 18.50 -0.82 12.94
CA GLY A 214 18.65 -0.73 11.49
C GLY A 214 18.49 0.68 10.89
N THR A 215 18.33 1.71 11.73
CA THR A 215 18.24 3.11 11.35
C THR A 215 19.08 3.98 12.29
N ALA A 216 19.33 5.24 11.93
CA ALA A 216 19.77 6.23 12.93
C ALA A 216 18.61 6.57 13.87
N VAL A 217 18.93 6.86 15.13
CA VAL A 217 17.93 7.34 16.12
C VAL A 217 17.35 8.67 15.66
N ASP A 218 16.01 8.73 15.57
CA ASP A 218 15.25 9.93 15.23
C ASP A 218 13.91 9.91 15.99
N LEU A 219 13.88 10.65 17.13
CA LEU A 219 12.69 10.70 17.98
C LEU A 219 11.53 11.48 17.35
N ALA A 220 11.82 12.44 16.46
CA ALA A 220 10.79 13.15 15.73
C ALA A 220 10.02 12.18 14.81
N LYS A 221 10.77 11.48 13.97
CA LYS A 221 10.20 10.49 13.05
C LYS A 221 9.52 9.34 13.78
N ALA A 222 10.10 8.88 14.89
CA ALA A 222 9.48 7.85 15.73
C ALA A 222 8.12 8.30 16.26
N TYR A 223 8.02 9.56 16.77
CA TYR A 223 6.77 10.10 17.27
C TYR A 223 5.71 10.22 16.17
N ASP A 224 6.08 10.73 14.99
CA ASP A 224 5.15 10.86 13.86
C ASP A 224 4.59 9.48 13.42
N LEU A 225 5.44 8.44 13.35
CA LEU A 225 5.04 7.08 13.05
C LEU A 225 4.13 6.47 14.14
N TYR A 226 4.42 6.72 15.42
CA TYR A 226 3.53 6.29 16.51
C TYR A 226 2.17 6.98 16.43
N LEU A 227 2.15 8.28 16.14
CA LEU A 227 0.92 9.05 15.99
C LEU A 227 0.10 8.56 14.79
N GLU A 228 0.74 8.26 13.67
CA GLU A 228 0.09 7.67 12.49
C GLU A 228 -0.50 6.30 12.81
N SER A 229 0.27 5.41 13.42
CA SER A 229 -0.20 4.09 13.85
C SER A 229 -1.37 4.19 14.85
N ALA A 230 -1.30 5.14 15.80
CA ALA A 230 -2.37 5.41 16.76
C ALA A 230 -3.66 5.90 16.07
N ASN A 231 -3.54 6.78 15.08
CA ASN A 231 -4.66 7.25 14.26
C ASN A 231 -5.26 6.12 13.41
N GLY A 232 -4.42 5.16 12.98
CA GLY A 232 -4.84 3.92 12.31
C GLY A 232 -5.53 2.90 13.24
N GLY A 233 -5.63 3.20 14.53
CA GLY A 233 -6.35 2.35 15.49
C GLY A 233 -5.49 1.34 16.25
N TYR A 234 -4.16 1.35 16.09
CA TYR A 234 -3.27 0.40 16.74
C TYR A 234 -3.04 0.75 18.22
N GLY A 235 -3.42 -0.18 19.13
CA GLY A 235 -3.39 0.07 20.58
C GLY A 235 -2.01 0.42 21.14
N LYS A 236 -0.94 -0.27 20.70
CA LYS A 236 0.44 0.05 21.12
C LYS A 236 0.91 1.41 20.64
N GLY A 237 0.48 1.83 19.45
CA GLY A 237 0.73 3.19 18.95
C GLY A 237 0.08 4.25 19.86
N MET A 238 -1.20 4.05 20.22
CA MET A 238 -1.94 4.93 21.13
C MET A 238 -1.26 5.00 22.50
N GLU A 239 -0.81 3.88 23.04
CA GLU A 239 -0.12 3.80 24.33
C GLU A 239 1.18 4.58 24.28
N LEU A 240 2.02 4.42 23.26
CA LEU A 240 3.29 5.14 23.12
C LEU A 240 3.08 6.66 22.95
N VAL A 241 2.13 7.09 22.13
CA VAL A 241 1.79 8.52 22.00
C VAL A 241 1.38 9.10 23.37
N GLY A 242 0.54 8.38 24.10
CA GLY A 242 0.15 8.77 25.45
C GLY A 242 1.34 8.88 26.41
N ARG A 243 2.27 7.94 26.36
CA ARG A 243 3.51 7.94 27.15
C ARG A 243 4.43 9.10 26.77
N PHE A 244 4.56 9.43 25.49
CA PHE A 244 5.35 10.58 25.04
C PHE A 244 4.82 11.88 25.65
N TYR A 245 3.51 12.12 25.66
CA TYR A 245 2.91 13.27 26.32
C TYR A 245 3.01 13.22 27.84
N ASN A 246 2.87 12.04 28.47
CA ASN A 246 2.93 11.91 29.91
C ASN A 246 4.33 12.19 30.46
N ARG A 247 5.36 11.74 29.76
CA ARG A 247 6.76 11.88 30.18
C ARG A 247 7.48 13.07 29.55
N GLY A 248 6.89 13.74 28.57
CA GLY A 248 7.55 14.84 27.84
C GLY A 248 8.70 14.34 26.96
N ILE A 249 8.56 13.16 26.33
CA ILE A 249 9.56 12.61 25.41
C ILE A 249 9.33 13.25 24.05
N TYR A 250 10.30 14.02 23.54
CA TYR A 250 10.25 14.76 22.27
C TYR A 250 9.15 15.85 22.22
N VAL A 251 7.97 15.63 22.77
CA VAL A 251 6.86 16.59 22.86
C VAL A 251 6.79 17.21 24.27
N GLU A 252 6.21 18.40 24.39
CA GLU A 252 5.97 18.99 25.69
C GLU A 252 5.01 18.12 26.53
N LYS A 253 5.31 17.98 27.84
CA LYS A 253 4.47 17.25 28.79
C LYS A 253 3.05 17.81 28.76
N ASN A 254 2.06 16.97 28.47
CA ASN A 254 0.66 17.37 28.38
C ASN A 254 -0.26 16.26 28.90
N ARG A 255 -0.68 16.41 30.16
CA ARG A 255 -1.50 15.42 30.86
C ARG A 255 -2.83 15.13 30.14
N LYS A 256 -3.48 16.15 29.56
CA LYS A 256 -4.74 15.96 28.84
C LYS A 256 -4.56 15.11 27.59
N GLN A 257 -3.52 15.36 26.82
CA GLN A 257 -3.19 14.57 25.64
C GLN A 257 -2.78 13.14 26.03
N ALA A 258 -2.00 13.00 27.11
CA ALA A 258 -1.64 11.69 27.64
C ALA A 258 -2.88 10.85 28.01
N GLU A 259 -3.78 11.42 28.83
CA GLU A 259 -5.01 10.75 29.25
C GLU A 259 -5.90 10.38 28.06
N TYR A 260 -6.05 11.26 27.08
CA TYR A 260 -6.81 10.98 25.86
C TYR A 260 -6.28 9.74 25.11
N TRP A 261 -4.99 9.70 24.84
CA TRP A 261 -4.41 8.59 24.08
C TRP A 261 -4.33 7.29 24.90
N LEU A 262 -3.97 7.37 26.18
CA LEU A 262 -3.94 6.20 27.06
C LEU A 262 -5.33 5.61 27.28
N GLN A 263 -6.37 6.45 27.38
CA GLN A 263 -7.75 5.95 27.47
C GLN A 263 -8.17 5.21 26.20
N LYS A 264 -7.83 5.74 25.02
CA LYS A 264 -8.04 5.02 23.74
C LYS A 264 -7.29 3.68 23.70
N ALA A 265 -6.06 3.63 24.21
CA ALA A 265 -5.30 2.38 24.28
C ALA A 265 -5.98 1.37 25.24
N VAL A 266 -6.56 1.82 26.35
CA VAL A 266 -7.33 0.96 27.27
C VAL A 266 -8.60 0.38 26.61
N GLU A 267 -9.16 1.09 25.65
CA GLU A 267 -10.34 0.66 24.88
C GLU A 267 -9.97 -0.23 23.67
N SER A 268 -8.70 -0.41 23.37
CA SER A 268 -8.23 -1.24 22.27
C SER A 268 -8.38 -2.73 22.58
N SER A 269 -8.30 -3.57 21.55
CA SER A 269 -8.33 -5.03 21.68
C SER A 269 -6.96 -5.65 22.03
N ASP A 270 -5.89 -4.85 22.14
CA ASP A 270 -4.53 -5.33 22.42
C ASP A 270 -4.31 -5.39 23.95
N PRO A 271 -4.19 -6.61 24.55
CA PRO A 271 -4.05 -6.76 26.01
C PRO A 271 -2.78 -6.11 26.58
N ASP A 272 -1.68 -6.12 25.80
CA ASP A 272 -0.40 -5.52 26.22
C ASP A 272 -0.51 -4.00 26.27
N ALA A 273 -1.10 -3.39 25.22
CA ALA A 273 -1.37 -1.95 25.20
C ALA A 273 -2.28 -1.53 26.33
N VAL A 274 -3.35 -2.29 26.61
CA VAL A 274 -4.27 -2.04 27.72
C VAL A 274 -3.53 -2.07 29.07
N ALA A 275 -2.67 -3.07 29.28
CA ALA A 275 -1.94 -3.23 30.54
C ALA A 275 -0.97 -2.05 30.77
N GLU A 276 -0.16 -1.72 29.76
CA GLU A 276 0.81 -0.61 29.87
C GLU A 276 0.12 0.76 29.96
N ALA A 277 -0.98 0.99 29.23
CA ALA A 277 -1.73 2.22 29.32
C ALA A 277 -2.35 2.44 30.72
N ARG A 278 -2.89 1.40 31.34
CA ARG A 278 -3.41 1.48 32.72
C ARG A 278 -2.30 1.80 33.73
N LYS A 279 -1.16 1.18 33.57
CA LYS A 279 0.01 1.44 34.41
C LYS A 279 0.47 2.89 34.26
N GLU A 280 0.57 3.40 33.03
CA GLU A 280 0.98 4.78 32.75
C GLU A 280 -0.03 5.81 33.29
N LEU A 281 -1.34 5.52 33.26
CA LEU A 281 -2.39 6.36 33.84
C LEU A 281 -2.32 6.45 35.37
N THR A 282 -1.77 5.43 36.06
CA THR A 282 -1.62 5.41 37.53
C THR A 282 -0.32 6.01 38.03
N MET A 283 0.63 6.33 37.13
CA MET A 283 1.87 7.02 37.51
C MET A 283 1.53 8.46 37.94
N GLU A 284 1.74 8.73 39.24
CA GLU A 284 1.71 10.09 39.79
C GLU A 284 2.97 10.85 39.37
N GLU A 285 2.90 12.18 39.37
CA GLU A 285 3.96 13.12 38.93
C GLU A 285 5.28 12.98 39.67
#